data_21576dea231dc548885c239b3f535935
#
_entry.id   21576dea231dc548885c239b3f535935
#
_cell.length_a   1.000
_cell.length_b   1.000
_cell.length_c   1.000
_cell.angle_alpha   90.00
_cell.angle_beta   90.00
_cell.angle_gamma   90.00
#
_symmetry.space_group_name_H-M   'P 1'
#
loop_
_entity.id
_entity.type
_entity.pdbx_description
1 polymer ?
#
loop_
_entity_poly.entity_id
_entity_poly.type
_entity_poly.pdbx_seq_one_letter_code
_entity_poly.pdbx_strand_id
1 'polypeptide(L)'
;IYINRIPTRKHNGILLTTPARTLLDCAAFPFPQALPIYDSALRKSLTTIEEGQSLMIQSVCDEVSVTKLLKYADPLSENGGESLMRGQITELSFGIPLLQVQFMNPDNPAMSYRVDFCWKLADGRIIVAEYDGMAKYADISNKNRASLQAKMEYDRRRDRHLREQGVTEIVHV
;
A
#
# COMPACT_ATOMS: atom_id res chain seq x y z
N ILE A 1 -25.73 22.82 1.84
CA ILE A 1 -24.50 22.93 2.62
C ILE A 1 -23.62 23.93 1.88
N TYR A 2 -23.49 25.15 2.45
CA TYR A 2 -22.62 26.17 1.86
C TYR A 2 -21.17 25.87 2.23
N ILE A 3 -20.38 25.36 1.29
CA ILE A 3 -18.94 25.21 1.46
C ILE A 3 -18.34 26.57 1.17
N ASN A 4 -17.97 27.30 2.23
CA ASN A 4 -17.44 28.66 2.16
C ASN A 4 -16.02 28.74 1.58
N ARG A 5 -15.65 28.23 0.51
CA ARG A 5 -14.38 28.17 -0.23
C ARG A 5 -13.77 26.77 -0.21
N ILE A 6 -13.99 26.08 -1.31
CA ILE A 6 -13.22 24.86 -1.60
C ILE A 6 -11.78 25.30 -1.92
N PRO A 7 -10.76 24.79 -1.20
CA PRO A 7 -9.36 25.07 -1.53
C PRO A 7 -9.03 24.55 -2.93
N THR A 8 -8.59 25.47 -3.79
CA THR A 8 -8.26 25.15 -5.19
C THR A 8 -6.89 25.68 -5.56
N ARG A 9 -6.26 25.04 -6.56
CA ARG A 9 -5.03 25.50 -7.21
C ARG A 9 -5.20 25.50 -8.73
N LYS A 10 -4.47 26.39 -9.40
CA LYS A 10 -4.45 26.45 -10.87
C LYS A 10 -3.35 25.54 -11.41
N HIS A 11 -3.69 24.64 -12.33
CA HIS A 11 -2.74 23.77 -13.02
C HIS A 11 -3.03 23.79 -14.52
N ASN A 12 -2.06 24.21 -15.33
CA ASN A 12 -2.22 24.40 -16.79
C ASN A 12 -3.48 25.20 -17.19
N GLY A 13 -3.78 26.24 -16.42
CA GLY A 13 -4.97 27.09 -16.67
C GLY A 13 -6.28 26.55 -16.10
N ILE A 14 -6.33 25.29 -15.64
CA ILE A 14 -7.52 24.65 -15.07
C ILE A 14 -7.50 24.80 -13.55
N LEU A 15 -8.67 25.11 -12.96
CA LEU A 15 -8.85 25.19 -11.53
C LEU A 15 -9.16 23.80 -10.98
N LEU A 16 -8.31 23.29 -10.11
CA LEU A 16 -8.43 21.97 -9.47
C LEU A 16 -8.53 22.12 -7.95
N THR A 17 -9.18 21.18 -7.28
CA THR A 17 -9.10 21.06 -5.83
C THR A 17 -7.65 20.81 -5.40
N THR A 18 -7.28 21.28 -4.19
CA THR A 18 -5.98 20.89 -3.61
C THR A 18 -5.95 19.40 -3.32
N PRO A 19 -4.78 18.74 -3.30
CA PRO A 19 -4.68 17.32 -2.96
C PRO A 19 -5.31 17.00 -1.60
N ALA A 20 -5.05 17.77 -0.56
CA ALA A 20 -5.67 17.60 0.75
C ALA A 20 -7.22 17.66 0.66
N ARG A 21 -7.77 18.59 -0.11
CA ARG A 21 -9.22 18.66 -0.31
C ARG A 21 -9.75 17.42 -1.06
N THR A 22 -9.04 16.97 -2.07
CA THR A 22 -9.40 15.75 -2.80
C THR A 22 -9.45 14.53 -1.88
N LEU A 23 -8.51 14.42 -0.90
CA LEU A 23 -8.56 13.34 0.09
C LEU A 23 -9.85 13.39 0.92
N LEU A 24 -10.24 14.58 1.41
CA LEU A 24 -11.49 14.73 2.18
C LEU A 24 -12.71 14.30 1.37
N ASP A 25 -12.77 14.68 0.09
CA ASP A 25 -13.87 14.31 -0.80
C ASP A 25 -13.90 12.79 -1.07
N CYS A 26 -12.73 12.15 -1.19
CA CYS A 26 -12.58 10.71 -1.41
C CYS A 26 -12.85 9.86 -0.17
N ALA A 27 -12.94 10.45 1.02
CA ALA A 27 -13.31 9.73 2.24
C ALA A 27 -14.75 9.19 2.22
N ALA A 28 -15.57 9.62 1.26
CA ALA A 28 -16.91 9.08 1.03
C ALA A 28 -16.91 7.66 0.41
N PHE A 29 -15.79 7.20 -0.14
CA PHE A 29 -15.66 5.82 -0.61
C PHE A 29 -15.48 4.85 0.58
N PRO A 30 -15.84 3.55 0.41
CA PRO A 30 -15.49 2.52 1.39
C PRO A 30 -14.00 2.55 1.74
N PHE A 31 -13.66 2.33 3.00
CA PHE A 31 -12.29 2.46 3.52
C PHE A 31 -11.22 1.76 2.65
N PRO A 32 -11.39 0.47 2.20
CA PRO A 32 -10.38 -0.17 1.38
C PRO A 32 -10.19 0.48 0.00
N GLN A 33 -11.23 1.13 -0.52
CA GLN A 33 -11.16 1.82 -1.82
C GLN A 33 -10.58 3.23 -1.71
N ALA A 34 -10.82 3.91 -0.58
CA ALA A 34 -10.26 5.23 -0.31
C ALA A 34 -8.77 5.19 0.06
N LEU A 35 -8.33 4.16 0.79
CA LEU A 35 -6.97 4.04 1.30
C LEU A 35 -5.89 4.15 0.20
N PRO A 36 -6.02 3.52 -0.99
CA PRO A 36 -5.08 3.69 -2.10
C PRO A 36 -4.88 5.14 -2.56
N ILE A 37 -5.92 5.95 -2.45
CA ILE A 37 -5.86 7.37 -2.84
C ILE A 37 -5.00 8.14 -1.84
N TYR A 38 -5.18 7.87 -0.53
CA TYR A 38 -4.41 8.46 0.55
C TYR A 38 -2.94 8.03 0.49
N ASP A 39 -2.66 6.73 0.39
CA ASP A 39 -1.30 6.21 0.27
C ASP A 39 -0.57 6.81 -0.94
N SER A 40 -1.24 6.84 -2.10
CA SER A 40 -0.68 7.41 -3.32
C SER A 40 -0.37 8.90 -3.19
N ALA A 41 -1.24 9.67 -2.53
CA ALA A 41 -1.05 11.10 -2.32
C ALA A 41 0.17 11.37 -1.41
N LEU A 42 0.31 10.59 -0.32
CA LEU A 42 1.45 10.69 0.59
C LEU A 42 2.74 10.24 -0.10
N ARG A 43 2.75 9.10 -0.77
CA ARG A 43 3.92 8.57 -1.49
C ARG A 43 4.44 9.54 -2.55
N LYS A 44 3.54 10.22 -3.25
CA LYS A 44 3.89 11.24 -4.26
C LYS A 44 4.15 12.62 -3.67
N SER A 45 4.14 12.75 -2.35
CA SER A 45 4.32 14.02 -1.64
C SER A 45 3.39 15.14 -2.15
N LEU A 46 2.16 14.79 -2.54
CA LEU A 46 1.17 15.75 -3.01
C LEU A 46 0.54 16.53 -1.86
N THR A 47 0.49 15.93 -0.68
CA THR A 47 -0.01 16.49 0.58
C THR A 47 0.61 15.70 1.75
N THR A 48 0.38 16.16 2.97
CA THR A 48 0.81 15.50 4.21
C THR A 48 -0.38 15.14 5.09
N ILE A 49 -0.14 14.31 6.11
CA ILE A 49 -1.15 13.97 7.12
C ILE A 49 -1.61 15.24 7.85
N GLU A 50 -0.67 16.11 8.20
CA GLU A 50 -0.91 17.37 8.93
C GLU A 50 -1.77 18.35 8.11
N GLU A 51 -1.50 18.46 6.80
CA GLU A 51 -2.34 19.24 5.88
C GLU A 51 -3.77 18.70 5.81
N GLY A 52 -3.92 17.37 5.71
CA GLY A 52 -5.21 16.69 5.73
C GLY A 52 -5.98 16.95 7.03
N GLN A 53 -5.33 16.80 8.18
CA GLN A 53 -5.90 17.07 9.51
C GLN A 53 -6.30 18.54 9.67
N SER A 54 -5.42 19.47 9.28
CA SER A 54 -5.68 20.90 9.36
C SER A 54 -6.89 21.32 8.51
N LEU A 55 -7.01 20.77 7.31
CA LEU A 55 -8.12 21.04 6.41
C LEU A 55 -9.43 20.42 6.90
N MET A 56 -9.38 19.22 7.49
CA MET A 56 -10.53 18.54 8.09
C MET A 56 -11.20 19.41 9.15
N ILE A 57 -10.44 20.00 10.05
CA ILE A 57 -10.95 20.88 11.11
C ILE A 57 -11.67 22.11 10.54
N GLN A 58 -11.27 22.57 9.35
CA GLN A 58 -11.80 23.78 8.70
C GLN A 58 -12.90 23.47 7.67
N SER A 59 -13.26 22.22 7.47
CA SER A 59 -14.15 21.77 6.40
C SER A 59 -15.35 21.00 6.94
N VAL A 60 -16.45 21.04 6.21
CA VAL A 60 -17.55 20.11 6.44
C VAL A 60 -17.23 18.81 5.70
N CYS A 61 -16.94 17.74 6.44
CA CYS A 61 -16.61 16.41 5.90
C CYS A 61 -17.01 15.32 6.91
N ASP A 62 -16.92 14.07 6.52
CA ASP A 62 -17.02 12.93 7.44
C ASP A 62 -15.70 12.79 8.23
N GLU A 63 -15.62 13.45 9.39
CA GLU A 63 -14.43 13.46 10.24
C GLU A 63 -14.00 12.05 10.68
N VAL A 64 -14.95 11.12 10.88
CA VAL A 64 -14.68 9.75 11.32
C VAL A 64 -13.92 9.00 10.22
N SER A 65 -14.44 9.04 8.99
CA SER A 65 -13.80 8.38 7.84
C SER A 65 -12.46 9.02 7.51
N VAL A 66 -12.36 10.35 7.49
CA VAL A 66 -11.10 11.06 7.24
C VAL A 66 -10.04 10.72 8.29
N THR A 67 -10.41 10.76 9.58
CA THR A 67 -9.50 10.42 10.68
C THR A 67 -9.00 8.98 10.57
N LYS A 68 -9.90 8.03 10.26
CA LYS A 68 -9.52 6.63 10.04
C LYS A 68 -8.54 6.51 8.88
N LEU A 69 -8.83 7.13 7.73
CA LEU A 69 -7.97 7.09 6.55
C LEU A 69 -6.60 7.70 6.80
N LEU A 70 -6.52 8.88 7.42
CA LEU A 70 -5.26 9.53 7.77
C LEU A 70 -4.44 8.70 8.77
N LYS A 71 -5.11 8.01 9.71
CA LYS A 71 -4.44 7.12 10.67
C LYS A 71 -3.77 5.92 10.01
N TYR A 72 -4.42 5.36 8.99
CA TYR A 72 -3.95 4.13 8.33
C TYR A 72 -3.19 4.39 7.03
N ALA A 73 -3.18 5.61 6.52
CA ALA A 73 -2.43 5.95 5.31
C ALA A 73 -0.92 5.76 5.52
N ASP A 74 -0.28 5.11 4.55
CA ASP A 74 1.15 4.79 4.60
C ASP A 74 1.79 4.92 3.21
N PRO A 75 2.79 5.81 3.05
CA PRO A 75 3.47 6.00 1.77
C PRO A 75 4.34 4.81 1.34
N LEU A 76 4.60 3.83 2.22
CA LEU A 76 5.36 2.63 1.90
C LEU A 76 4.58 1.65 1.00
N SER A 77 3.26 1.75 0.91
CA SER A 77 2.46 0.97 -0.04
C SER A 77 2.81 1.39 -1.47
N GLU A 78 3.39 0.51 -2.27
CA GLU A 78 4.00 0.90 -3.57
C GLU A 78 2.98 1.09 -4.69
N ASN A 79 1.85 0.41 -4.63
CA ASN A 79 0.80 0.50 -5.64
C ASN A 79 -0.61 0.41 -5.04
N GLY A 80 -1.62 0.69 -5.88
CA GLY A 80 -3.01 0.72 -5.44
C GLY A 80 -3.57 -0.64 -5.04
N GLY A 81 -3.03 -1.74 -5.60
CA GLY A 81 -3.44 -3.09 -5.25
C GLY A 81 -2.99 -3.48 -3.84
N GLU A 82 -1.73 -3.20 -3.50
CA GLU A 82 -1.23 -3.36 -2.13
C GLU A 82 -2.06 -2.54 -1.14
N SER A 83 -2.33 -1.27 -1.44
CA SER A 83 -3.14 -0.41 -0.58
C SER A 83 -4.57 -0.96 -0.39
N LEU A 84 -5.20 -1.45 -1.46
CA LEU A 84 -6.54 -2.05 -1.43
C LEU A 84 -6.55 -3.31 -0.56
N MET A 85 -5.59 -4.20 -0.76
CA MET A 85 -5.41 -5.42 0.03
C MET A 85 -5.20 -5.07 1.51
N ARG A 86 -4.34 -4.10 1.82
CA ARG A 86 -4.11 -3.62 3.18
C ARG A 86 -5.39 -3.05 3.82
N GLY A 87 -6.18 -2.32 3.05
CA GLY A 87 -7.48 -1.83 3.50
C GLY A 87 -8.44 -2.97 3.88
N GLN A 88 -8.53 -4.02 3.07
CA GLN A 88 -9.34 -5.21 3.33
C GLN A 88 -8.84 -5.96 4.57
N ILE A 89 -7.53 -6.19 4.69
CA ILE A 89 -6.89 -6.81 5.85
C ILE A 89 -7.25 -6.05 7.14
N THR A 90 -7.19 -4.71 7.09
CA THR A 90 -7.51 -3.84 8.22
C THR A 90 -8.98 -3.93 8.62
N GLU A 91 -9.91 -3.96 7.65
CA GLU A 91 -11.35 -4.11 7.93
C GLU A 91 -11.71 -5.48 8.50
N LEU A 92 -11.03 -6.53 8.04
CA LEU A 92 -11.20 -7.89 8.56
C LEU A 92 -10.50 -8.12 9.90
N SER A 93 -9.84 -7.11 10.45
CA SER A 93 -9.18 -7.17 11.77
C SER A 93 -8.06 -8.23 11.87
N PHE A 94 -7.39 -8.56 10.77
CA PHE A 94 -6.24 -9.47 10.78
C PHE A 94 -4.95 -8.88 11.39
N GLY A 95 -5.03 -7.67 11.89
CA GLY A 95 -3.86 -6.93 12.38
C GLY A 95 -3.17 -6.15 11.26
N ILE A 96 -2.52 -5.05 11.66
CA ILE A 96 -1.84 -4.16 10.72
C ILE A 96 -0.49 -4.76 10.36
N PRO A 97 -0.20 -5.04 9.08
CA PRO A 97 1.11 -5.52 8.67
C PRO A 97 2.17 -4.42 8.72
N LEU A 98 3.41 -4.81 8.94
CA LEU A 98 4.58 -4.02 8.55
C LEU A 98 4.71 -4.07 7.03
N LEU A 99 5.04 -2.94 6.41
CA LEU A 99 5.17 -2.84 4.96
C LEU A 99 6.64 -2.88 4.53
N GLN A 100 6.88 -3.45 3.35
CA GLN A 100 8.16 -3.42 2.65
C GLN A 100 9.33 -3.91 3.52
N VAL A 101 9.09 -4.97 4.31
CA VAL A 101 10.11 -5.53 5.22
C VAL A 101 11.21 -6.22 4.42
N GLN A 102 12.45 -5.94 4.80
CA GLN A 102 13.62 -6.52 4.15
C GLN A 102 14.14 -7.75 4.90
N PHE A 103 14.49 -8.78 4.12
CA PHE A 103 15.18 -9.98 4.57
C PHE A 103 16.50 -10.11 3.81
N MET A 104 17.50 -10.71 4.44
CA MET A 104 18.80 -10.91 3.82
C MET A 104 18.68 -11.84 2.60
N ASN A 105 19.38 -11.52 1.54
CA ASN A 105 19.58 -12.41 0.40
C ASN A 105 20.98 -13.04 0.50
N PRO A 106 21.09 -14.34 0.86
CA PRO A 106 22.39 -14.98 1.01
C PRO A 106 23.18 -15.07 -0.28
N ASP A 107 22.51 -15.15 -1.43
CA ASP A 107 23.16 -15.23 -2.74
C ASP A 107 23.69 -13.87 -3.22
N ASN A 108 23.09 -12.78 -2.74
CA ASN A 108 23.50 -11.43 -3.08
C ASN A 108 23.22 -10.46 -1.91
N PRO A 109 24.15 -10.36 -0.94
CA PRO A 109 23.96 -9.51 0.24
C PRO A 109 23.75 -8.01 -0.06
N ALA A 110 24.11 -7.56 -1.27
CA ALA A 110 23.86 -6.18 -1.70
C ALA A 110 22.40 -5.91 -2.10
N MET A 111 21.58 -6.96 -2.30
CA MET A 111 20.19 -6.87 -2.71
C MET A 111 19.31 -7.70 -1.78
N SER A 112 18.75 -7.09 -0.77
CA SER A 112 17.79 -7.74 0.15
C SER A 112 16.55 -8.23 -0.59
N TYR A 113 15.94 -9.32 -0.08
CA TYR A 113 14.56 -9.64 -0.41
C TYR A 113 13.65 -8.66 0.30
N ARG A 114 12.63 -8.16 -0.39
CA ARG A 114 11.64 -7.26 0.18
C ARG A 114 10.27 -7.88 0.02
N VAL A 115 9.48 -7.90 1.10
CA VAL A 115 8.13 -8.45 1.13
C VAL A 115 7.13 -7.32 1.34
N ASP A 116 5.98 -7.38 0.66
CA ASP A 116 4.98 -6.30 0.70
C ASP A 116 4.36 -6.16 2.08
N PHE A 117 4.02 -7.29 2.72
CA PHE A 117 3.39 -7.35 4.04
C PHE A 117 4.10 -8.33 4.94
N CYS A 118 4.28 -7.98 6.22
CA CYS A 118 4.89 -8.85 7.22
C CYS A 118 4.18 -8.69 8.57
N TRP A 119 3.84 -9.81 9.20
CA TRP A 119 3.35 -9.86 10.58
C TRP A 119 4.36 -10.62 11.42
N LYS A 120 4.80 -10.00 12.51
CA LYS A 120 5.59 -10.64 13.57
C LYS A 120 4.68 -10.87 14.76
N LEU A 121 4.27 -12.11 14.97
CA LEU A 121 3.29 -12.46 15.99
C LEU A 121 3.97 -12.62 17.36
N ALA A 122 3.18 -12.49 18.44
CA ALA A 122 3.66 -12.59 19.80
C ALA A 122 4.19 -14.00 20.16
N ASP A 123 3.74 -15.03 19.44
CA ASP A 123 4.20 -16.42 19.59
C ASP A 123 5.50 -16.74 18.81
N GLY A 124 6.10 -15.72 18.20
CA GLY A 124 7.35 -15.81 17.44
C GLY A 124 7.16 -16.18 15.95
N ARG A 125 5.96 -16.47 15.49
CA ARG A 125 5.72 -16.70 14.05
C ARG A 125 5.89 -15.43 13.24
N ILE A 126 6.46 -15.58 12.05
CA ILE A 126 6.56 -14.52 11.05
C ILE A 126 5.77 -14.95 9.82
N ILE A 127 4.76 -14.17 9.46
CA ILE A 127 3.94 -14.39 8.28
C ILE A 127 4.25 -13.27 7.29
N VAL A 128 4.46 -13.62 6.03
CA VAL A 128 4.64 -12.65 4.95
C VAL A 128 3.59 -12.85 3.86
N ALA A 129 3.18 -11.75 3.21
CA ALA A 129 2.32 -11.82 2.05
C ALA A 129 2.84 -10.90 0.94
N GLU A 130 2.66 -11.34 -0.30
CA GLU A 130 3.05 -10.66 -1.53
C GLU A 130 1.81 -10.40 -2.38
N TYR A 131 1.68 -9.18 -2.85
CA TYR A 131 0.65 -8.83 -3.83
C TYR A 131 1.19 -9.01 -5.24
N ASP A 132 0.83 -10.12 -5.86
CA ASP A 132 1.39 -10.49 -7.18
C ASP A 132 0.75 -9.78 -8.37
N GLY A 133 -0.33 -9.04 -8.19
CA GLY A 133 -1.01 -8.24 -9.18
C GLY A 133 -1.24 -8.92 -10.55
N MET A 134 -2.36 -8.67 -11.18
CA MET A 134 -2.71 -9.27 -12.50
C MET A 134 -1.70 -8.95 -13.61
N ALA A 135 -0.91 -7.87 -13.51
CA ALA A 135 0.06 -7.48 -14.51
C ALA A 135 1.20 -8.51 -14.70
N LYS A 136 1.53 -9.30 -13.67
CA LYS A 136 2.52 -10.39 -13.77
C LYS A 136 2.02 -11.54 -14.66
N TYR A 137 0.72 -11.72 -14.82
CA TYR A 137 0.11 -12.79 -15.62
C TYR A 137 -0.21 -12.36 -17.06
N ALA A 138 -0.40 -11.09 -17.32
CA ALA A 138 -0.70 -10.58 -18.67
C ALA A 138 0.49 -10.72 -19.65
N ASP A 139 1.72 -10.82 -19.14
CA ASP A 139 2.95 -10.91 -19.95
C ASP A 139 3.40 -12.37 -20.22
N ILE A 140 2.59 -13.37 -19.83
CA ILE A 140 2.90 -14.80 -20.02
C ILE A 140 2.86 -15.21 -21.49
N SER A 141 2.12 -14.49 -22.33
CA SER A 141 1.96 -14.83 -23.75
C SER A 141 3.25 -14.68 -24.60
N ASN A 142 4.27 -14.01 -24.08
CA ASN A 142 5.49 -13.68 -24.83
C ASN A 142 6.82 -14.09 -24.15
N LYS A 143 6.78 -14.74 -22.97
CA LYS A 143 8.00 -15.17 -22.27
C LYS A 143 8.41 -16.59 -22.68
N ASN A 144 9.62 -16.70 -23.18
CA ASN A 144 10.29 -17.96 -23.48
C ASN A 144 10.19 -18.90 -22.26
N ARG A 145 9.90 -20.20 -22.48
CA ARG A 145 9.76 -21.26 -21.44
C ARG A 145 10.95 -21.26 -20.45
N ALA A 146 12.15 -20.96 -20.94
CA ALA A 146 13.36 -20.83 -20.13
C ALA A 146 13.30 -19.68 -19.11
N SER A 147 12.68 -18.54 -19.44
CA SER A 147 12.54 -17.40 -18.52
C SER A 147 11.52 -17.67 -17.42
N LEU A 148 10.49 -18.46 -17.71
CA LEU A 148 9.49 -18.88 -16.71
C LEU A 148 10.10 -19.86 -15.71
N GLN A 149 10.89 -20.83 -16.18
CA GLN A 149 11.60 -21.78 -15.32
C GLN A 149 12.60 -21.07 -14.40
N ALA A 150 13.38 -20.14 -14.94
CA ALA A 150 14.33 -19.36 -14.14
C ALA A 150 13.64 -18.51 -13.07
N LYS A 151 12.47 -17.94 -13.39
CA LYS A 151 11.65 -17.20 -12.40
C LYS A 151 11.13 -18.12 -11.30
N MET A 152 10.55 -19.28 -11.67
CA MET A 152 10.04 -20.24 -10.68
C MET A 152 11.16 -20.77 -9.76
N GLU A 153 12.37 -20.96 -10.29
CA GLU A 153 13.53 -21.40 -9.50
C GLU A 153 14.03 -20.29 -8.56
N TYR A 154 14.01 -19.03 -9.02
CA TYR A 154 14.31 -17.88 -8.18
C TYR A 154 13.29 -17.74 -7.04
N ASP A 155 11.98 -17.82 -7.32
CA ASP A 155 10.92 -17.70 -6.33
C ASP A 155 11.04 -18.82 -5.27
N ARG A 156 11.26 -20.09 -5.69
CA ARG A 156 11.49 -21.21 -4.76
C ARG A 156 12.71 -21.02 -3.86
N ARG A 157 13.79 -20.48 -4.42
CA ARG A 157 15.01 -20.19 -3.65
C ARG A 157 14.79 -19.06 -2.66
N ARG A 158 14.13 -18.01 -3.08
CA ARG A 158 13.73 -16.88 -2.22
C ARG A 158 12.88 -17.36 -1.05
N ASP A 159 11.84 -18.15 -1.30
CA ASP A 159 10.97 -18.71 -0.27
C ASP A 159 11.74 -19.55 0.75
N ARG A 160 12.67 -20.39 0.28
CA ARG A 160 13.55 -21.16 1.17
C ARG A 160 14.38 -20.25 2.06
N HIS A 161 15.03 -19.23 1.51
CA HIS A 161 15.83 -18.27 2.29
C HIS A 161 14.99 -17.47 3.29
N LEU A 162 13.76 -17.13 2.95
CA LEU A 162 12.82 -16.50 3.89
C LEU A 162 12.49 -17.44 5.06
N ARG A 163 12.21 -18.72 4.78
CA ARG A 163 11.95 -19.72 5.83
C ARG A 163 13.16 -19.97 6.72
N GLU A 164 14.35 -20.00 6.18
CA GLU A 164 15.63 -20.10 6.93
C GLU A 164 15.84 -18.90 7.89
N GLN A 165 15.24 -17.74 7.58
CA GLN A 165 15.24 -16.54 8.42
C GLN A 165 14.04 -16.45 9.37
N GLY A 166 13.28 -17.54 9.54
CA GLY A 166 12.20 -17.65 10.53
C GLY A 166 10.81 -17.32 9.99
N VAL A 167 10.65 -17.09 8.67
CA VAL A 167 9.32 -16.95 8.08
C VAL A 167 8.60 -18.29 8.13
N THR A 168 7.46 -18.33 8.81
CA THR A 168 6.65 -19.53 9.00
C THR A 168 5.64 -19.74 7.90
N GLU A 169 5.07 -18.66 7.36
CA GLU A 169 4.08 -18.70 6.28
C GLU A 169 4.38 -17.65 5.21
N ILE A 170 4.21 -18.02 3.96
CA ILE A 170 4.34 -17.14 2.78
C ILE A 170 3.05 -17.24 1.99
N VAL A 171 2.38 -16.13 1.76
CA VAL A 171 1.10 -16.02 1.04
C VAL A 171 1.29 -15.19 -0.21
N HIS A 172 0.86 -15.69 -1.37
CA HIS A 172 0.83 -14.95 -2.63
C HIS A 172 -0.61 -14.66 -3.03
N VAL A 173 -0.94 -13.39 -3.37
CA VAL A 173 -2.31 -12.93 -3.68
C VAL A 173 -2.35 -12.22 -5.02
#